data_93080ee98dc39bb36ac65afb1016f174
#
_entry.id   93080ee98dc39bb36ac65afb1016f174
#
_cell.length_a   1.000
_cell.length_b   1.000
_cell.length_c   1.000
_cell.angle_alpha   90.00
_cell.angle_beta   90.00
_cell.angle_gamma   90.00
#
_symmetry.space_group_name_H-M   'P 1'
#
loop_
_entity.id
_entity.type
_entity.pdbx_description
1 polymer ?
#
loop_
_entity_poly.entity_id
_entity_poly.type
_entity_poly.pdbx_seq_one_letter_code
_entity_poly.pdbx_strand_id
1 'polypeptide(L)'
;MVACEACGVKNFIAPETPPLHIVACNRCGHAIMMPLQMRQFELRSIIGGGGMGTVYRSFDQALEREVAIKVMKPELVENLEALESFYREARAMGALNHTNIIHIYSFEECDGNRFLVMEIADRGSLDGRIEKEKLVPELDILDIGFKVASALDCALKQNLLHRDIKPGNILFNALGEPKLIDFGLARKAEGSQQDEAVIWGTPYYIAPEKIRREKEDFLSDMYSLAGTLYHALTGHVPFEAPEVEDVLAAHVHTPLTPPNHVCPDITQPTSDALVTAMAKNPAQRFQSYDDFMMALTAARSQLLVSRYRNQRKAEPAPPRAAGKSWWRR
;
A
#
# COMPACT_ATOMS: atom_id res chain seq x y z
N MET A 1 33.02 3.65 -15.16
CA MET A 1 33.11 2.86 -13.90
C MET A 1 31.84 3.18 -13.08
N VAL A 2 30.98 2.20 -12.86
CA VAL A 2 29.72 2.32 -12.10
C VAL A 2 29.84 1.47 -10.82
N ALA A 3 29.52 2.05 -9.67
CA ALA A 3 29.52 1.32 -8.41
C ALA A 3 28.26 0.48 -8.27
N CYS A 4 28.40 -0.77 -7.87
CA CYS A 4 27.27 -1.65 -7.58
C CYS A 4 26.61 -1.21 -6.25
N GLU A 5 25.31 -0.95 -6.25
CA GLU A 5 24.55 -0.54 -5.06
C GLU A 5 24.54 -1.63 -3.97
N ALA A 6 24.57 -2.91 -4.36
CA ALA A 6 24.53 -4.02 -3.41
C ALA A 6 25.87 -4.33 -2.72
N CYS A 7 27.01 -4.17 -3.39
CA CYS A 7 28.30 -4.57 -2.83
C CYS A 7 29.41 -3.50 -2.91
N GLY A 8 29.12 -2.31 -3.42
CA GLY A 8 30.05 -1.18 -3.54
C GLY A 8 31.18 -1.34 -4.57
N VAL A 9 31.32 -2.49 -5.23
CA VAL A 9 32.40 -2.73 -6.20
C VAL A 9 32.16 -1.90 -7.45
N LYS A 10 33.22 -1.24 -7.93
CA LYS A 10 33.21 -0.50 -9.18
C LYS A 10 33.35 -1.47 -10.36
N ASN A 11 32.36 -1.45 -11.26
CA ASN A 11 32.32 -2.25 -12.47
C ASN A 11 32.77 -1.39 -13.66
N PHE A 12 33.61 -1.95 -14.51
CA PHE A 12 33.87 -1.34 -15.81
C PHE A 12 32.72 -1.70 -16.74
N ILE A 13 32.08 -0.70 -17.29
CA ILE A 13 31.04 -0.85 -18.29
C ILE A 13 31.50 -0.09 -19.52
N ALA A 14 31.36 -0.70 -20.70
CA ALA A 14 31.79 -0.11 -21.95
C ALA A 14 31.09 1.24 -22.20
N PRO A 15 31.78 2.29 -22.64
CA PRO A 15 31.22 3.62 -22.86
C PRO A 15 30.02 3.64 -23.83
N GLU A 16 30.01 2.72 -24.79
CA GLU A 16 28.94 2.54 -25.79
C GLU A 16 27.70 1.82 -25.26
N THR A 17 27.69 1.35 -24.00
CA THR A 17 26.51 0.71 -23.41
C THR A 17 25.36 1.72 -23.34
N PRO A 18 24.22 1.42 -23.98
CA PRO A 18 23.13 2.38 -24.05
C PRO A 18 22.51 2.64 -22.67
N PRO A 19 21.89 3.82 -22.46
CA PRO A 19 21.12 4.11 -21.25
C PRO A 19 20.04 3.06 -21.02
N LEU A 20 19.69 2.84 -19.74
CA LEU A 20 18.73 1.84 -19.25
C LEU A 20 19.14 0.37 -19.48
N HIS A 21 20.26 0.11 -20.14
CA HIS A 21 20.77 -1.26 -20.28
C HIS A 21 21.19 -1.81 -18.92
N ILE A 22 20.89 -3.08 -18.66
CA ILE A 22 21.19 -3.76 -17.40
C ILE A 22 22.42 -4.66 -17.57
N VAL A 23 23.40 -4.49 -16.72
CA VAL A 23 24.64 -5.30 -16.67
C VAL A 23 24.75 -5.97 -15.31
N ALA A 24 25.16 -7.22 -15.27
CA ALA A 24 25.40 -7.91 -14.00
C ALA A 24 26.70 -7.42 -13.33
N CYS A 25 26.65 -7.19 -12.02
CA CYS A 25 27.86 -6.89 -11.23
C CYS A 25 28.86 -8.04 -11.26
N ASN A 26 30.12 -7.76 -11.57
CA ASN A 26 31.19 -8.76 -11.68
C ASN A 26 31.47 -9.52 -10.36
N ARG A 27 31.08 -8.93 -9.20
CA ARG A 27 31.33 -9.54 -7.89
C ARG A 27 30.13 -10.31 -7.34
N CYS A 28 28.91 -9.72 -7.40
CA CYS A 28 27.76 -10.27 -6.71
C CYS A 28 26.57 -10.59 -7.64
N GLY A 29 26.70 -10.37 -8.96
CA GLY A 29 25.63 -10.62 -9.93
C GLY A 29 24.48 -9.63 -9.88
N HIS A 30 24.48 -8.64 -8.95
CA HIS A 30 23.43 -7.64 -8.86
C HIS A 30 23.26 -6.87 -10.19
N ALA A 31 22.04 -6.62 -10.60
CA ALA A 31 21.71 -5.87 -11.81
C ALA A 31 22.09 -4.39 -11.65
N ILE A 32 22.96 -3.90 -12.51
CA ILE A 32 23.37 -2.49 -12.58
C ILE A 32 22.75 -1.91 -13.84
N MET A 33 21.86 -0.95 -13.70
CA MET A 33 21.26 -0.24 -14.83
C MET A 33 22.16 0.94 -15.25
N MET A 34 22.35 1.15 -16.55
CA MET A 34 23.02 2.34 -17.05
C MET A 34 22.13 3.55 -16.86
N PRO A 35 22.60 4.62 -16.18
CA PRO A 35 21.80 5.80 -15.95
C PRO A 35 21.33 6.45 -17.25
N LEU A 36 20.10 6.98 -17.23
CA LEU A 36 19.55 7.83 -18.26
C LEU A 36 19.33 9.24 -17.71
N GLN A 37 19.88 10.23 -18.38
CA GLN A 37 19.60 11.62 -18.05
C GLN A 37 18.33 12.08 -18.76
N MET A 38 17.35 12.56 -17.99
CA MET A 38 16.12 13.18 -18.47
C MET A 38 15.97 14.55 -17.80
N ARG A 39 16.25 15.64 -18.51
CA ARG A 39 16.37 17.00 -17.91
C ARG A 39 17.33 17.00 -16.71
N GLN A 40 16.88 17.46 -15.54
CA GLN A 40 17.64 17.45 -14.28
C GLN A 40 17.63 16.10 -13.54
N PHE A 41 16.91 15.10 -14.05
CA PHE A 41 16.76 13.82 -13.39
C PHE A 41 17.68 12.76 -13.97
N GLU A 42 18.43 12.11 -13.10
CA GLU A 42 19.25 10.94 -13.45
C GLU A 42 18.52 9.66 -13.01
N LEU A 43 18.01 8.89 -13.96
CA LEU A 43 17.36 7.59 -13.70
C LEU A 43 18.44 6.55 -13.40
N ARG A 44 18.36 5.88 -12.23
CA ARG A 44 19.46 5.02 -11.71
C ARG A 44 19.12 3.55 -11.67
N SER A 45 17.92 3.19 -11.20
CA SER A 45 17.49 1.79 -11.10
C SER A 45 15.98 1.67 -11.23
N ILE A 46 15.50 0.50 -11.66
CA ILE A 46 14.08 0.19 -11.70
C ILE A 46 13.63 -0.22 -10.29
N ILE A 47 12.56 0.40 -9.78
CA ILE A 47 11.97 0.09 -8.49
C ILE A 47 10.55 -0.47 -8.59
N GLY A 48 9.94 -0.41 -9.77
CA GLY A 48 8.61 -0.94 -10.00
C GLY A 48 8.18 -0.77 -11.45
N GLY A 49 7.01 -1.28 -11.78
CA GLY A 49 6.42 -1.15 -13.10
C GLY A 49 5.04 -1.78 -13.16
N GLY A 50 4.29 -1.38 -14.18
CA GLY A 50 2.94 -1.86 -14.40
C GLY A 50 2.53 -1.77 -15.87
N GLY A 51 1.24 -1.90 -16.12
CA GLY A 51 0.69 -1.84 -17.47
C GLY A 51 1.04 -0.54 -18.21
N MET A 52 0.99 0.60 -17.53
CA MET A 52 1.14 1.92 -18.14
C MET A 52 2.58 2.47 -18.17
N GLY A 53 3.47 1.99 -17.31
CA GLY A 53 4.81 2.57 -17.21
C GLY A 53 5.78 1.80 -16.33
N THR A 54 7.05 2.22 -16.40
CA THR A 54 8.12 1.73 -15.53
C THR A 54 8.50 2.82 -14.54
N VAL A 55 8.69 2.45 -13.28
CA VAL A 55 9.06 3.36 -12.20
C VAL A 55 10.55 3.21 -11.88
N TYR A 56 11.25 4.32 -11.94
CA TYR A 56 12.69 4.38 -11.70
C TYR A 56 12.97 5.14 -10.40
N ARG A 57 13.92 4.64 -9.62
CA ARG A 57 14.64 5.45 -8.64
C ARG A 57 15.49 6.45 -9.42
N SER A 58 15.39 7.71 -9.09
CA SER A 58 16.04 8.78 -9.82
C SER A 58 16.60 9.83 -8.86
N PHE A 59 17.61 10.57 -9.30
CA PHE A 59 18.17 11.68 -8.54
C PHE A 59 17.87 13.00 -9.24
N ASP A 60 17.19 13.90 -8.54
CA ASP A 60 16.97 15.28 -8.97
C ASP A 60 18.20 16.10 -8.66
N GLN A 61 19.02 16.37 -9.70
CA GLN A 61 20.29 17.09 -9.57
C GLN A 61 20.10 18.57 -9.18
N ALA A 62 18.94 19.16 -9.52
CA ALA A 62 18.65 20.55 -9.20
C ALA A 62 18.29 20.76 -7.72
N LEU A 63 17.61 19.79 -7.12
CA LEU A 63 17.19 19.83 -5.70
C LEU A 63 17.99 18.88 -4.81
N GLU A 64 19.00 18.18 -5.36
CA GLU A 64 19.88 17.25 -4.66
C GLU A 64 19.12 16.20 -3.80
N ARG A 65 18.06 15.62 -4.37
CA ARG A 65 17.21 14.64 -3.66
C ARG A 65 16.88 13.43 -4.51
N GLU A 66 16.55 12.32 -3.86
CA GLU A 66 15.96 11.15 -4.52
C GLU A 66 14.47 11.36 -4.79
N VAL A 67 14.04 10.90 -5.96
CA VAL A 67 12.65 10.92 -6.43
C VAL A 67 12.35 9.61 -7.14
N ALA A 68 11.06 9.27 -7.24
CA ALA A 68 10.59 8.23 -8.14
C ALA A 68 10.10 8.87 -9.45
N ILE A 69 10.46 8.27 -10.58
CA ILE A 69 9.99 8.73 -11.90
C ILE A 69 9.26 7.58 -12.58
N LYS A 70 7.94 7.75 -12.82
CA LYS A 70 7.12 6.82 -13.59
C LYS A 70 7.11 7.27 -15.04
N VAL A 71 7.85 6.55 -15.88
CA VAL A 71 7.93 6.81 -17.33
C VAL A 71 6.86 6.00 -18.05
N MET A 72 6.04 6.64 -18.86
CA MET A 72 5.04 5.97 -19.70
C MET A 72 5.72 5.06 -20.72
N LYS A 73 5.18 3.86 -20.94
CA LYS A 73 5.73 2.94 -21.96
C LYS A 73 5.63 3.54 -23.35
N PRO A 74 6.69 3.42 -24.19
CA PRO A 74 6.70 3.98 -25.53
C PRO A 74 5.53 3.51 -26.40
N GLU A 75 5.11 2.24 -26.24
CA GLU A 75 4.02 1.64 -27.01
C GLU A 75 2.65 2.24 -26.69
N LEU A 76 2.54 2.94 -25.56
CA LEU A 76 1.30 3.57 -25.11
C LEU A 76 1.24 5.07 -25.40
N VAL A 77 2.34 5.68 -25.83
CA VAL A 77 2.41 7.15 -26.06
C VAL A 77 1.46 7.60 -27.17
N GLU A 78 1.23 6.75 -28.20
CA GLU A 78 0.31 7.02 -29.30
C GLU A 78 -1.13 6.57 -29.02
N ASN A 79 -1.36 5.82 -27.92
CA ASN A 79 -2.69 5.40 -27.50
C ASN A 79 -3.37 6.50 -26.68
N LEU A 80 -4.36 7.18 -27.29
CA LEU A 80 -5.06 8.31 -26.67
C LEU A 80 -5.74 7.94 -25.35
N GLU A 81 -6.35 6.76 -25.25
CA GLU A 81 -7.03 6.31 -24.00
C GLU A 81 -6.02 6.07 -22.87
N ALA A 82 -4.89 5.42 -23.18
CA ALA A 82 -3.82 5.22 -22.21
C ALA A 82 -3.22 6.55 -21.75
N LEU A 83 -3.03 7.47 -22.69
CA LEU A 83 -2.52 8.81 -22.41
C LEU A 83 -3.50 9.61 -21.52
N GLU A 84 -4.78 9.62 -21.85
CA GLU A 84 -5.81 10.26 -21.02
C GLU A 84 -5.90 9.64 -19.62
N SER A 85 -5.77 8.31 -19.53
CA SER A 85 -5.75 7.61 -18.25
C SER A 85 -4.54 8.03 -17.40
N PHE A 86 -3.36 8.13 -18.00
CA PHE A 86 -2.13 8.57 -17.35
C PHE A 86 -2.23 10.03 -16.83
N TYR A 87 -2.79 10.92 -17.65
CA TYR A 87 -3.07 12.31 -17.25
C TYR A 87 -4.13 12.41 -16.14
N ARG A 88 -5.16 11.56 -16.20
CA ARG A 88 -6.21 11.51 -15.17
C ARG A 88 -5.65 11.10 -13.82
N GLU A 89 -4.82 10.04 -13.79
CA GLU A 89 -4.10 9.61 -12.60
C GLU A 89 -3.24 10.74 -12.03
N ALA A 90 -2.42 11.36 -12.87
CA ALA A 90 -1.57 12.47 -12.46
C ALA A 90 -2.35 13.63 -11.84
N ARG A 91 -3.47 14.02 -12.44
CA ARG A 91 -4.33 15.10 -11.93
C ARG A 91 -5.04 14.73 -10.63
N ALA A 92 -5.54 13.50 -10.54
CA ALA A 92 -6.20 12.99 -9.33
C ALA A 92 -5.24 13.00 -8.15
N MET A 93 -4.06 12.43 -8.32
CA MET A 93 -3.04 12.38 -7.27
C MET A 93 -2.44 13.76 -6.96
N GLY A 94 -2.22 14.61 -7.98
CA GLY A 94 -1.69 15.96 -7.82
C GLY A 94 -2.61 16.91 -7.04
N ALA A 95 -3.92 16.60 -6.99
CA ALA A 95 -4.90 17.35 -6.18
C ALA A 95 -4.89 16.93 -4.69
N LEU A 96 -4.26 15.79 -4.36
CA LEU A 96 -4.26 15.23 -3.01
C LEU A 96 -2.99 15.63 -2.26
N ASN A 97 -3.17 16.18 -1.07
CA ASN A 97 -2.07 16.48 -0.15
C ASN A 97 -2.33 15.80 1.20
N HIS A 98 -1.72 14.63 1.39
CA HIS A 98 -1.86 13.84 2.61
C HIS A 98 -0.59 13.03 2.86
N THR A 99 -0.16 12.93 4.13
CA THR A 99 1.08 12.26 4.53
C THR A 99 1.15 10.80 4.04
N ASN A 100 0.01 10.11 3.95
CA ASN A 100 -0.06 8.71 3.57
C ASN A 100 -0.56 8.49 2.13
N ILE A 101 -0.53 9.51 1.28
CA ILE A 101 -0.66 9.42 -0.17
C ILE A 101 0.69 9.76 -0.79
N ILE A 102 1.11 9.05 -1.82
CA ILE A 102 2.33 9.37 -2.55
C ILE A 102 2.20 10.77 -3.18
N HIS A 103 3.15 11.64 -2.94
CA HIS A 103 3.09 13.02 -3.43
C HIS A 103 3.61 13.11 -4.87
N ILE A 104 2.83 13.69 -5.79
CA ILE A 104 3.25 14.02 -7.14
C ILE A 104 3.88 15.41 -7.14
N TYR A 105 5.12 15.52 -7.60
CA TYR A 105 5.84 16.78 -7.71
C TYR A 105 5.58 17.49 -9.02
N SER A 106 5.66 16.75 -10.13
CA SER A 106 5.40 17.30 -11.48
C SER A 106 5.02 16.21 -12.47
N PHE A 107 4.39 16.64 -13.56
CA PHE A 107 4.23 15.87 -14.79
C PHE A 107 5.04 16.56 -15.88
N GLU A 108 5.88 15.82 -16.60
CA GLU A 108 6.82 16.40 -17.55
C GLU A 108 6.87 15.60 -18.86
N GLU A 109 7.40 16.25 -19.90
CA GLU A 109 7.71 15.64 -21.18
C GLU A 109 9.13 16.01 -21.61
N CYS A 110 9.91 15.03 -22.09
CA CYS A 110 11.26 15.19 -22.59
C CYS A 110 11.54 14.13 -23.66
N ASP A 111 12.00 14.59 -24.84
CA ASP A 111 12.36 13.72 -25.98
C ASP A 111 11.27 12.69 -26.32
N GLY A 112 10.00 13.12 -26.30
CA GLY A 112 8.84 12.28 -26.57
C GLY A 112 8.44 11.33 -25.42
N ASN A 113 9.22 11.27 -24.34
CA ASN A 113 8.85 10.51 -23.14
C ASN A 113 7.98 11.36 -22.22
N ARG A 114 6.89 10.79 -21.72
CA ARG A 114 6.02 11.39 -20.70
C ARG A 114 6.24 10.71 -19.38
N PHE A 115 6.41 11.51 -18.32
CA PHE A 115 6.75 10.96 -17.02
C PHE A 115 6.19 11.80 -15.86
N LEU A 116 5.93 11.09 -14.76
CA LEU A 116 5.56 11.65 -13.47
C LEU A 116 6.77 11.66 -12.54
N VAL A 117 7.03 12.79 -11.92
CA VAL A 117 8.02 12.92 -10.83
C VAL A 117 7.27 12.89 -9.51
N MET A 118 7.66 11.99 -8.62
CA MET A 118 6.94 11.79 -7.36
C MET A 118 7.85 11.43 -6.21
N GLU A 119 7.31 11.48 -5.00
CA GLU A 119 7.93 11.00 -3.77
C GLU A 119 8.40 9.56 -3.95
N ILE A 120 9.56 9.22 -3.39
CA ILE A 120 10.06 7.85 -3.40
C ILE A 120 9.57 7.08 -2.16
N ALA A 121 9.00 5.89 -2.39
CA ALA A 121 8.62 4.93 -1.37
C ALA A 121 9.24 3.58 -1.74
N ASP A 122 10.44 3.33 -1.25
CA ASP A 122 11.34 2.28 -1.72
C ASP A 122 11.61 1.18 -0.68
N ARG A 123 10.84 1.17 0.42
CA ARG A 123 10.97 0.13 1.47
C ARG A 123 10.04 -1.06 1.25
N GLY A 124 9.62 -1.25 0.01
CA GLY A 124 8.71 -2.33 -0.39
C GLY A 124 7.24 -1.99 -0.18
N SER A 125 6.40 -2.98 -0.47
CA SER A 125 4.94 -2.91 -0.33
C SER A 125 4.46 -3.73 0.87
N LEU A 126 3.20 -3.53 1.25
CA LEU A 126 2.54 -4.39 2.23
C LEU A 126 2.46 -5.84 1.72
N ASP A 127 2.34 -6.05 0.41
CA ASP A 127 2.38 -7.37 -0.24
C ASP A 127 3.72 -8.07 0.00
N GLY A 128 4.83 -7.41 -0.32
CA GLY A 128 6.16 -7.93 -0.04
C GLY A 128 6.44 -8.14 1.45
N ARG A 129 5.78 -7.35 2.31
CA ARG A 129 5.84 -7.54 3.76
C ARG A 129 5.08 -8.81 4.20
N ILE A 130 3.89 -9.05 3.64
CA ILE A 130 3.12 -10.29 3.87
C ILE A 130 3.92 -11.53 3.42
N GLU A 131 4.51 -11.48 2.23
CA GLU A 131 5.32 -12.59 1.71
C GLU A 131 6.49 -12.94 2.64
N LYS A 132 7.17 -11.92 3.17
CA LYS A 132 8.35 -12.07 4.01
C LYS A 132 8.03 -12.48 5.44
N GLU A 133 7.07 -11.82 6.07
CA GLU A 133 6.75 -11.96 7.50
C GLU A 133 5.69 -13.03 7.74
N LYS A 134 4.92 -13.41 6.71
CA LYS A 134 3.73 -14.27 6.76
C LYS A 134 2.57 -13.67 7.54
N LEU A 135 2.83 -13.12 8.72
CA LEU A 135 1.87 -12.43 9.58
C LEU A 135 2.46 -11.07 9.97
N VAL A 136 1.78 -9.99 9.61
CA VAL A 136 2.18 -8.65 10.04
C VAL A 136 1.64 -8.39 11.44
N PRO A 137 2.45 -7.85 12.37
CA PRO A 137 2.01 -7.61 13.75
C PRO A 137 0.73 -6.77 13.84
N GLU A 138 -0.19 -7.17 14.71
CA GLU A 138 -1.51 -6.53 14.84
C GLU A 138 -1.43 -5.01 15.09
N LEU A 139 -0.47 -4.54 15.91
CA LEU A 139 -0.27 -3.11 16.14
C LEU A 139 0.08 -2.35 14.85
N ASP A 140 0.91 -2.93 14.01
CA ASP A 140 1.32 -2.33 12.75
C ASP A 140 0.14 -2.26 11.78
N ILE A 141 -0.67 -3.33 11.73
CA ILE A 141 -1.87 -3.37 10.88
C ILE A 141 -2.90 -2.34 11.31
N LEU A 142 -3.10 -2.16 12.61
CA LEU A 142 -4.01 -1.13 13.13
C LEU A 142 -3.51 0.29 12.79
N ASP A 143 -2.20 0.52 12.85
CA ASP A 143 -1.58 1.80 12.46
C ASP A 143 -1.67 2.04 10.95
N ILE A 144 -1.34 1.04 10.13
CA ILE A 144 -1.48 1.09 8.67
C ILE A 144 -2.94 1.35 8.28
N GLY A 145 -3.87 0.61 8.87
CA GLY A 145 -5.31 0.74 8.61
C GLY A 145 -5.82 2.15 8.91
N PHE A 146 -5.45 2.71 10.06
CA PHE A 146 -5.79 4.09 10.42
C PHE A 146 -5.24 5.10 9.40
N LYS A 147 -3.96 5.01 9.06
CA LYS A 147 -3.28 5.93 8.15
C LYS A 147 -3.83 5.87 6.72
N VAL A 148 -4.11 4.66 6.22
CA VAL A 148 -4.70 4.48 4.88
C VAL A 148 -6.17 4.90 4.86
N ALA A 149 -6.96 4.62 5.92
CA ALA A 149 -8.34 5.12 6.03
C ALA A 149 -8.38 6.67 6.03
N SER A 150 -7.44 7.33 6.73
CA SER A 150 -7.28 8.79 6.70
C SER A 150 -6.92 9.31 5.31
N ALA A 151 -6.08 8.59 4.56
CA ALA A 151 -5.75 8.92 3.18
C ALA A 151 -6.95 8.82 2.25
N LEU A 152 -7.77 7.78 2.41
CA LEU A 152 -9.00 7.57 1.65
C LEU A 152 -10.07 8.62 1.99
N ASP A 153 -10.18 9.04 3.24
CA ASP A 153 -11.06 10.15 3.65
C ASP A 153 -10.64 11.48 3.01
N CYS A 154 -9.33 11.73 2.94
CA CYS A 154 -8.80 12.90 2.23
C CYS A 154 -9.17 12.86 0.73
N ALA A 155 -9.06 11.71 0.08
CA ALA A 155 -9.45 11.54 -1.32
C ALA A 155 -10.97 11.71 -1.51
N LEU A 156 -11.78 11.15 -0.61
CA LEU A 156 -13.25 11.28 -0.63
C LEU A 156 -13.70 12.74 -0.53
N LYS A 157 -13.04 13.56 0.29
CA LYS A 157 -13.30 15.01 0.40
C LYS A 157 -13.02 15.78 -0.90
N GLN A 158 -12.24 15.18 -1.81
CA GLN A 158 -12.03 15.68 -3.18
C GLN A 158 -12.91 14.94 -4.22
N ASN A 159 -13.95 14.21 -3.76
CA ASN A 159 -14.83 13.37 -4.58
C ASN A 159 -14.07 12.31 -5.40
N LEU A 160 -12.97 11.78 -4.88
CA LEU A 160 -12.20 10.72 -5.50
C LEU A 160 -12.38 9.41 -4.73
N LEU A 161 -12.58 8.32 -5.48
CA LEU A 161 -12.54 6.95 -5.00
C LEU A 161 -11.31 6.26 -5.58
N HIS A 162 -10.65 5.42 -4.78
CA HIS A 162 -9.43 4.73 -5.22
C HIS A 162 -9.72 3.53 -6.13
N ARG A 163 -10.66 2.67 -5.75
CA ARG A 163 -11.19 1.51 -6.51
C ARG A 163 -10.22 0.34 -6.73
N ASP A 164 -8.98 0.43 -6.28
CA ASP A 164 -7.99 -0.65 -6.38
C ASP A 164 -7.13 -0.75 -5.11
N ILE A 165 -7.78 -0.81 -3.94
CA ILE A 165 -7.06 -1.00 -2.67
C ILE A 165 -6.65 -2.46 -2.53
N LYS A 166 -5.34 -2.68 -2.43
CA LYS A 166 -4.71 -3.99 -2.24
C LYS A 166 -3.32 -3.83 -1.59
N PRO A 167 -2.73 -4.90 -1.04
CA PRO A 167 -1.43 -4.81 -0.39
C PRO A 167 -0.31 -4.24 -1.27
N GLY A 168 -0.33 -4.54 -2.58
CA GLY A 168 0.65 -4.02 -3.55
C GLY A 168 0.60 -2.51 -3.76
N ASN A 169 -0.55 -1.87 -3.47
CA ASN A 169 -0.74 -0.43 -3.62
C ASN A 169 -0.50 0.37 -2.33
N ILE A 170 0.01 -0.29 -1.27
CA ILE A 170 0.46 0.34 -0.02
C ILE A 170 1.97 0.14 0.08
N LEU A 171 2.74 1.16 -0.30
CA LEU A 171 4.20 1.16 -0.21
C LEU A 171 4.67 1.76 1.12
N PHE A 172 5.94 1.57 1.43
CA PHE A 172 6.57 2.18 2.60
C PHE A 172 7.72 3.09 2.18
N ASN A 173 7.80 4.29 2.78
CA ASN A 173 8.91 5.20 2.59
C ASN A 173 10.09 4.87 3.54
N ALA A 174 11.17 5.66 3.45
CA ALA A 174 12.36 5.47 4.27
C ALA A 174 12.11 5.50 5.79
N LEU A 175 11.04 6.17 6.24
CA LEU A 175 10.63 6.24 7.66
C LEU A 175 9.69 5.09 8.07
N GLY A 176 9.36 4.18 7.16
CA GLY A 176 8.39 3.11 7.39
C GLY A 176 6.93 3.58 7.37
N GLU A 177 6.66 4.80 6.91
CA GLU A 177 5.30 5.31 6.77
C GLU A 177 4.60 4.71 5.55
N PRO A 178 3.34 4.22 5.67
CA PRO A 178 2.59 3.72 4.55
C PRO A 178 2.21 4.85 3.60
N LYS A 179 2.34 4.60 2.32
CA LYS A 179 2.03 5.49 1.21
C LYS A 179 1.08 4.79 0.25
N LEU A 180 -0.14 5.30 0.14
CA LEU A 180 -1.10 4.83 -0.84
C LEU A 180 -0.70 5.34 -2.21
N ILE A 181 -0.63 4.44 -3.19
CA ILE A 181 -0.25 4.73 -4.57
C ILE A 181 -1.36 4.33 -5.53
N ASP A 182 -1.24 4.75 -6.78
CA ASP A 182 -1.96 4.17 -7.93
C ASP A 182 -3.47 4.45 -7.93
N PHE A 183 -3.82 5.75 -8.04
CA PHE A 183 -5.20 6.19 -8.31
C PHE A 183 -5.60 6.02 -9.80
N GLY A 184 -4.97 5.07 -10.53
CA GLY A 184 -5.18 4.86 -11.97
C GLY A 184 -6.60 4.49 -12.34
N LEU A 185 -7.33 3.86 -11.42
CA LEU A 185 -8.76 3.58 -11.55
C LEU A 185 -9.65 4.62 -10.87
N ALA A 186 -9.05 5.64 -10.24
CA ALA A 186 -9.79 6.69 -9.55
C ALA A 186 -10.69 7.45 -10.53
N ARG A 187 -11.97 7.52 -10.19
CA ARG A 187 -12.98 8.31 -10.91
C ARG A 187 -13.72 9.17 -9.90
N LYS A 188 -14.27 10.31 -10.36
CA LYS A 188 -15.17 11.11 -9.53
C LYS A 188 -16.35 10.25 -9.08
N ALA A 189 -16.75 10.40 -7.83
CA ALA A 189 -17.88 9.66 -7.24
C ALA A 189 -19.22 9.96 -7.94
N GLU A 190 -19.32 11.10 -8.62
CA GLU A 190 -20.51 11.51 -9.36
C GLU A 190 -20.33 11.30 -10.88
N GLY A 191 -21.22 10.55 -11.50
CA GLY A 191 -21.48 10.61 -12.95
C GLY A 191 -20.83 9.59 -13.86
N SER A 192 -20.34 8.45 -13.40
CA SER A 192 -19.91 7.40 -14.32
C SER A 192 -21.03 6.42 -14.65
N GLN A 193 -21.60 6.57 -15.86
CA GLN A 193 -22.31 5.48 -16.52
C GLN A 193 -21.38 4.29 -16.71
N GLN A 194 -21.98 3.12 -16.61
CA GLN A 194 -21.42 1.78 -16.77
C GLN A 194 -20.48 1.67 -17.97
N ASP A 195 -19.19 1.82 -17.76
CA ASP A 195 -18.24 1.17 -18.65
C ASP A 195 -18.17 -0.30 -18.25
N GLU A 196 -18.20 -1.19 -19.24
CA GLU A 196 -18.02 -2.64 -19.06
C GLU A 196 -16.69 -2.89 -18.34
N ALA A 197 -16.74 -2.91 -17.02
CA ALA A 197 -15.57 -3.16 -16.20
C ALA A 197 -15.24 -4.64 -16.34
N VAL A 198 -14.38 -4.94 -17.27
CA VAL A 198 -13.58 -6.17 -17.18
C VAL A 198 -12.92 -6.13 -15.80
N ILE A 199 -13.18 -7.13 -14.98
CA ILE A 199 -12.56 -7.28 -13.67
C ILE A 199 -11.08 -7.54 -13.92
N TRP A 200 -10.28 -6.46 -13.98
CA TRP A 200 -8.84 -6.53 -14.10
C TRP A 200 -8.24 -6.57 -12.68
N GLY A 201 -7.42 -7.56 -12.43
CA GLY A 201 -6.67 -7.66 -11.19
C GLY A 201 -7.07 -8.84 -10.31
N THR A 202 -6.39 -8.97 -9.21
CA THR A 202 -6.57 -10.05 -8.24
C THR A 202 -7.89 -9.86 -7.49
N PRO A 203 -8.86 -10.78 -7.57
CA PRO A 203 -10.23 -10.56 -7.09
C PRO A 203 -10.38 -10.61 -5.57
N TYR A 204 -9.28 -10.79 -4.83
CA TYR A 204 -9.29 -11.09 -3.39
C TYR A 204 -9.75 -9.97 -2.47
N TYR A 205 -9.89 -8.73 -2.97
CA TYR A 205 -10.24 -7.56 -2.16
C TYR A 205 -11.45 -6.80 -2.72
N ILE A 206 -12.10 -7.35 -3.73
CA ILE A 206 -13.19 -6.68 -4.44
C ILE A 206 -14.47 -6.63 -3.59
N ALA A 207 -15.13 -5.48 -3.57
CA ALA A 207 -16.38 -5.31 -2.84
C ALA A 207 -17.58 -6.00 -3.54
N PRO A 208 -18.54 -6.57 -2.79
CA PRO A 208 -19.72 -7.25 -3.35
C PRO A 208 -20.52 -6.40 -4.33
N GLU A 209 -20.73 -5.12 -4.04
CA GLU A 209 -21.46 -4.19 -4.89
C GLU A 209 -20.78 -3.96 -6.24
N LYS A 210 -19.45 -3.97 -6.29
CA LYS A 210 -18.70 -3.88 -7.54
C LYS A 210 -18.91 -5.12 -8.40
N ILE A 211 -18.92 -6.31 -7.79
CA ILE A 211 -19.21 -7.59 -8.47
C ILE A 211 -20.64 -7.58 -9.04
N ARG A 212 -21.62 -7.07 -8.28
CA ARG A 212 -23.03 -6.96 -8.69
C ARG A 212 -23.27 -5.83 -9.70
N ARG A 213 -22.24 -5.02 -10.04
CA ARG A 213 -22.35 -3.83 -10.89
C ARG A 213 -23.33 -2.79 -10.31
N GLU A 214 -23.40 -2.71 -9.01
CA GLU A 214 -24.16 -1.68 -8.27
C GLU A 214 -23.33 -0.40 -8.16
N LYS A 215 -23.94 0.67 -7.64
CA LYS A 215 -23.22 1.94 -7.43
C LYS A 215 -22.11 1.77 -6.40
N GLU A 216 -20.88 2.03 -6.82
CA GLU A 216 -19.71 2.10 -5.94
C GLU A 216 -19.64 3.47 -5.26
N ASP A 217 -19.29 3.45 -3.99
CA ASP A 217 -18.95 4.63 -3.19
C ASP A 217 -17.73 4.33 -2.28
N PHE A 218 -17.48 5.18 -1.30
CA PHE A 218 -16.35 5.02 -0.36
C PHE A 218 -16.43 3.73 0.48
N LEU A 219 -17.62 3.15 0.63
CA LEU A 219 -17.82 1.88 1.35
C LEU A 219 -17.19 0.71 0.60
N SER A 220 -17.05 0.80 -0.73
CA SER A 220 -16.33 -0.20 -1.53
C SER A 220 -14.81 -0.14 -1.27
N ASP A 221 -14.22 1.06 -1.17
CA ASP A 221 -12.81 1.22 -0.81
C ASP A 221 -12.54 0.78 0.64
N MET A 222 -13.47 1.06 1.56
CA MET A 222 -13.40 0.59 2.96
C MET A 222 -13.40 -0.94 3.04
N TYR A 223 -14.25 -1.62 2.28
CA TYR A 223 -14.29 -3.08 2.20
C TYR A 223 -12.94 -3.63 1.70
N SER A 224 -12.41 -3.05 0.62
CA SER A 224 -11.13 -3.46 0.04
C SER A 224 -9.95 -3.22 0.99
N LEU A 225 -9.97 -2.11 1.74
CA LEU A 225 -8.98 -1.84 2.78
C LEU A 225 -9.07 -2.89 3.90
N ALA A 226 -10.27 -3.17 4.41
CA ALA A 226 -10.44 -4.17 5.46
C ALA A 226 -10.00 -5.57 5.00
N GLY A 227 -10.29 -5.96 3.75
CA GLY A 227 -9.80 -7.20 3.14
C GLY A 227 -8.27 -7.25 3.02
N THR A 228 -7.64 -6.12 2.69
CA THR A 228 -6.18 -5.96 2.67
C THR A 228 -5.58 -6.15 4.06
N LEU A 229 -6.16 -5.52 5.09
CA LEU A 229 -5.71 -5.65 6.48
C LEU A 229 -5.95 -7.06 7.03
N TYR A 230 -7.07 -7.70 6.66
CA TYR A 230 -7.35 -9.09 6.98
C TYR A 230 -6.25 -10.01 6.48
N HIS A 231 -5.88 -9.89 5.19
CA HIS A 231 -4.81 -10.69 4.60
C HIS A 231 -3.48 -10.48 5.33
N ALA A 232 -3.10 -9.25 5.62
CA ALA A 232 -1.86 -8.95 6.31
C ALA A 232 -1.81 -9.48 7.75
N LEU A 233 -2.95 -9.53 8.44
CA LEU A 233 -3.08 -10.06 9.81
C LEU A 233 -3.07 -11.58 9.87
N THR A 234 -3.76 -12.23 8.91
CA THR A 234 -4.01 -13.67 8.97
C THR A 234 -3.05 -14.49 8.11
N GLY A 235 -2.34 -13.84 7.17
CA GLY A 235 -1.55 -14.51 6.13
C GLY A 235 -2.40 -15.17 5.04
N HIS A 236 -3.73 -15.06 5.10
CA HIS A 236 -4.68 -15.61 4.16
C HIS A 236 -5.59 -14.54 3.59
N VAL A 237 -5.92 -14.63 2.32
CA VAL A 237 -6.94 -13.76 1.72
C VAL A 237 -8.31 -14.04 2.34
N PRO A 238 -9.23 -13.05 2.35
CA PRO A 238 -10.56 -13.23 2.96
C PRO A 238 -11.36 -14.41 2.40
N PHE A 239 -11.22 -14.65 1.10
CA PHE A 239 -11.85 -15.77 0.39
C PHE A 239 -10.85 -16.32 -0.63
N GLU A 240 -10.69 -17.64 -0.61
CA GLU A 240 -9.79 -18.37 -1.50
C GLU A 240 -10.55 -19.52 -2.16
N ALA A 241 -10.39 -19.65 -3.48
CA ALA A 241 -10.94 -20.76 -4.27
C ALA A 241 -10.05 -20.98 -5.50
N PRO A 242 -10.12 -22.18 -6.15
CA PRO A 242 -9.34 -22.48 -7.35
C PRO A 242 -9.69 -21.58 -8.54
N GLU A 243 -10.97 -21.23 -8.69
CA GLU A 243 -11.47 -20.44 -9.81
C GLU A 243 -11.82 -19.01 -9.36
N VAL A 244 -11.59 -18.06 -10.27
CA VAL A 244 -11.86 -16.63 -10.00
C VAL A 244 -13.33 -16.38 -9.71
N GLU A 245 -14.22 -17.06 -10.45
CA GLU A 245 -15.65 -16.95 -10.31
C GLU A 245 -16.13 -17.37 -8.92
N ASP A 246 -15.52 -18.40 -8.34
CA ASP A 246 -15.84 -18.89 -6.99
C ASP A 246 -15.36 -17.89 -5.93
N VAL A 247 -14.21 -17.23 -6.11
CA VAL A 247 -13.74 -16.15 -5.23
C VAL A 247 -14.73 -14.99 -5.28
N LEU A 248 -15.17 -14.59 -6.47
CA LEU A 248 -16.17 -13.52 -6.64
C LEU A 248 -17.50 -13.89 -5.97
N ALA A 249 -17.98 -15.12 -6.18
CA ALA A 249 -19.20 -15.62 -5.54
C ALA A 249 -19.07 -15.61 -4.00
N ALA A 250 -17.90 -15.96 -3.46
CA ALA A 250 -17.64 -15.94 -2.03
C ALA A 250 -17.66 -14.52 -1.45
N HIS A 251 -17.13 -13.52 -2.16
CA HIS A 251 -17.26 -12.12 -1.77
C HIS A 251 -18.72 -11.68 -1.65
N VAL A 252 -19.60 -12.20 -2.50
CA VAL A 252 -21.04 -11.86 -2.51
C VAL A 252 -21.84 -12.62 -1.46
N HIS A 253 -21.56 -13.93 -1.28
CA HIS A 253 -22.48 -14.84 -0.58
C HIS A 253 -21.89 -15.49 0.68
N THR A 254 -20.58 -15.73 0.74
CA THR A 254 -19.98 -16.50 1.83
C THR A 254 -19.71 -15.59 3.03
N PRO A 255 -20.16 -15.92 4.25
CA PRO A 255 -19.78 -15.17 5.46
C PRO A 255 -18.27 -15.13 5.65
N LEU A 256 -17.75 -13.99 6.09
CA LEU A 256 -16.33 -13.86 6.42
C LEU A 256 -16.00 -14.69 7.65
N THR A 257 -14.97 -15.52 7.60
CA THR A 257 -14.40 -16.12 8.80
C THR A 257 -13.72 -15.02 9.63
N PRO A 258 -14.11 -14.79 10.90
CA PRO A 258 -13.49 -13.75 11.71
C PRO A 258 -11.97 -13.94 11.82
N PRO A 259 -11.15 -12.86 11.73
CA PRO A 259 -9.69 -12.95 11.81
C PRO A 259 -9.17 -13.73 13.01
N ASN A 260 -9.76 -13.56 14.19
CA ASN A 260 -9.38 -14.27 15.42
C ASN A 260 -9.78 -15.75 15.46
N HIS A 261 -10.62 -16.22 14.53
CA HIS A 261 -10.87 -17.65 14.32
C HIS A 261 -9.80 -18.29 13.44
N VAL A 262 -9.15 -17.50 12.57
CA VAL A 262 -8.02 -17.94 11.74
C VAL A 262 -6.72 -17.89 12.55
N CYS A 263 -6.48 -16.77 13.24
CA CYS A 263 -5.32 -16.53 14.10
C CYS A 263 -5.80 -16.13 15.50
N PRO A 264 -5.82 -17.09 16.47
CA PRO A 264 -6.35 -16.84 17.82
C PRO A 264 -5.66 -15.74 18.62
N ASP A 265 -4.45 -15.35 18.24
CA ASP A 265 -3.71 -14.25 18.87
C ASP A 265 -4.24 -12.86 18.51
N ILE A 266 -5.08 -12.75 17.47
CA ILE A 266 -5.72 -11.50 17.07
C ILE A 266 -6.81 -11.15 18.10
N THR A 267 -6.80 -9.90 18.56
CA THR A 267 -7.77 -9.46 19.56
C THR A 267 -9.19 -9.36 19.00
N GLN A 268 -10.20 -9.60 19.86
CA GLN A 268 -11.61 -9.51 19.47
C GLN A 268 -11.96 -8.13 18.87
N PRO A 269 -11.53 -6.98 19.45
CA PRO A 269 -11.87 -5.67 18.88
C PRO A 269 -11.33 -5.45 17.46
N THR A 270 -10.12 -5.96 17.17
CA THR A 270 -9.55 -5.89 15.81
C THR A 270 -10.35 -6.75 14.84
N SER A 271 -10.68 -7.98 15.28
CA SER A 271 -11.53 -8.88 14.49
C SER A 271 -12.90 -8.26 14.19
N ASP A 272 -13.57 -7.70 15.19
CA ASP A 272 -14.89 -7.08 15.03
C ASP A 272 -14.88 -5.88 14.08
N ALA A 273 -13.82 -5.04 14.16
CA ALA A 273 -13.66 -3.90 13.28
C ALA A 273 -13.56 -4.34 11.80
N LEU A 274 -12.76 -5.38 11.51
CA LEU A 274 -12.61 -5.87 10.14
C LEU A 274 -13.85 -6.60 9.65
N VAL A 275 -14.51 -7.41 10.48
CA VAL A 275 -15.78 -8.08 10.14
C VAL A 275 -16.86 -7.05 9.81
N THR A 276 -16.95 -5.98 10.59
CA THR A 276 -17.92 -4.90 10.34
C THR A 276 -17.62 -4.19 9.01
N ALA A 277 -16.36 -3.80 8.77
CA ALA A 277 -15.96 -3.11 7.53
C ALA A 277 -16.14 -4.00 6.29
N MET A 278 -16.09 -5.34 6.45
CA MET A 278 -16.29 -6.33 5.37
C MET A 278 -17.72 -6.89 5.32
N ALA A 279 -18.70 -6.26 5.97
CA ALA A 279 -20.09 -6.67 5.85
C ALA A 279 -20.54 -6.67 4.38
N LYS A 280 -21.32 -7.70 3.98
CA LYS A 280 -21.78 -7.88 2.59
C LYS A 280 -22.69 -6.76 2.14
N ASN A 281 -23.58 -6.32 3.04
CA ASN A 281 -24.42 -5.15 2.83
C ASN A 281 -23.66 -3.87 3.22
N PRO A 282 -23.44 -2.92 2.30
CA PRO A 282 -22.75 -1.66 2.60
C PRO A 282 -23.36 -0.88 3.77
N ALA A 283 -24.68 -0.94 3.95
CA ALA A 283 -25.37 -0.26 5.06
C ALA A 283 -25.03 -0.82 6.46
N GLN A 284 -24.40 -1.99 6.53
CA GLN A 284 -23.94 -2.61 7.78
C GLN A 284 -22.47 -2.33 8.07
N ARG A 285 -21.74 -1.67 7.16
CA ARG A 285 -20.37 -1.20 7.36
C ARG A 285 -20.37 0.10 8.18
N PHE A 286 -19.18 0.55 8.59
CA PHE A 286 -19.02 1.90 9.13
C PHE A 286 -19.48 2.93 8.08
N GLN A 287 -20.29 3.90 8.50
CA GLN A 287 -20.89 4.87 7.59
C GLN A 287 -20.00 6.10 7.34
N SER A 288 -18.80 6.13 7.91
CA SER A 288 -17.76 7.12 7.64
C SER A 288 -16.38 6.52 7.86
N TYR A 289 -15.34 7.12 7.26
CA TYR A 289 -13.97 6.76 7.60
C TYR A 289 -13.62 7.13 9.04
N ASP A 290 -14.22 8.18 9.61
CA ASP A 290 -14.02 8.56 11.01
C ASP A 290 -14.49 7.46 11.96
N ASP A 291 -15.65 6.84 11.72
CA ASP A 291 -16.13 5.72 12.52
C ASP A 291 -15.20 4.49 12.42
N PHE A 292 -14.72 4.19 11.23
CA PHE A 292 -13.76 3.10 11.03
C PHE A 292 -12.43 3.38 11.73
N MET A 293 -11.88 4.58 11.60
CA MET A 293 -10.65 5.00 12.30
C MET A 293 -10.81 4.99 13.81
N MET A 294 -11.97 5.38 14.35
CA MET A 294 -12.27 5.26 15.77
C MET A 294 -12.27 3.80 16.24
N ALA A 295 -12.87 2.89 15.47
CA ALA A 295 -12.87 1.47 15.80
C ALA A 295 -11.44 0.89 15.82
N LEU A 296 -10.61 1.21 14.82
CA LEU A 296 -9.19 0.80 14.77
C LEU A 296 -8.39 1.38 15.95
N THR A 297 -8.64 2.64 16.31
CA THR A 297 -7.98 3.30 17.44
C THR A 297 -8.38 2.68 18.78
N ALA A 298 -9.65 2.33 18.94
CA ALA A 298 -10.14 1.63 20.13
C ALA A 298 -9.50 0.24 20.25
N ALA A 299 -9.46 -0.53 19.16
CA ALA A 299 -8.79 -1.83 19.12
C ALA A 299 -7.29 -1.72 19.50
N ARG A 300 -6.58 -0.74 18.92
CA ARG A 300 -5.17 -0.46 19.24
C ARG A 300 -4.96 -0.12 20.70
N SER A 301 -5.81 0.70 21.26
CA SER A 301 -5.72 1.08 22.69
C SER A 301 -5.94 -0.11 23.61
N GLN A 302 -6.92 -0.97 23.33
CA GLN A 302 -7.19 -2.19 24.11
C GLN A 302 -6.04 -3.19 24.00
N LEU A 303 -5.46 -3.37 22.81
CA LEU A 303 -4.30 -4.23 22.60
C LEU A 303 -3.09 -3.75 23.43
N LEU A 304 -2.80 -2.46 23.43
CA LEU A 304 -1.71 -1.88 24.22
C LEU A 304 -1.93 -2.07 25.73
N VAL A 305 -3.14 -1.83 26.22
CA VAL A 305 -3.49 -2.05 27.64
C VAL A 305 -3.35 -3.52 28.03
N SER A 306 -3.80 -4.45 27.17
CA SER A 306 -3.68 -5.88 27.42
C SER A 306 -2.21 -6.34 27.48
N ARG A 307 -1.38 -5.89 26.54
CA ARG A 307 0.07 -6.17 26.51
C ARG A 307 0.76 -5.64 27.78
N TYR A 308 0.47 -4.41 28.18
CA TYR A 308 1.02 -3.83 29.41
C TYR A 308 0.63 -4.62 30.68
N ARG A 309 -0.64 -5.02 30.80
CA ARG A 309 -1.11 -5.83 31.92
C ARG A 309 -0.42 -7.20 31.97
N ASN A 310 -0.19 -7.83 30.82
CA ASN A 310 0.47 -9.13 30.74
C ASN A 310 1.97 -9.03 31.10
N GLN A 311 2.65 -7.97 30.64
CA GLN A 311 4.04 -7.71 31.03
C GLN A 311 4.19 -7.56 32.55
N ARG A 312 3.32 -6.76 33.17
CA ARG A 312 3.37 -6.59 34.66
C ARG A 312 3.07 -7.86 35.47
N LYS A 313 2.29 -8.78 34.89
CA LYS A 313 2.04 -10.09 35.53
C LYS A 313 3.25 -11.03 35.40
N ALA A 314 4.05 -10.87 34.37
CA ALA A 314 5.25 -11.69 34.12
C ALA A 314 6.48 -11.19 34.92
N GLU A 315 6.48 -9.94 35.42
CA GLU A 315 7.56 -9.44 36.27
C GLU A 315 7.46 -10.14 37.66
N PRO A 316 8.54 -10.82 38.14
CA PRO A 316 8.54 -11.37 39.45
C PRO A 316 8.36 -10.24 40.49
N ALA A 317 7.49 -10.49 41.48
CA ALA A 317 7.29 -9.52 42.57
C ALA A 317 8.65 -9.13 43.18
N PRO A 318 8.92 -7.85 43.41
CA PRO A 318 10.17 -7.44 44.04
C PRO A 318 10.33 -8.21 45.35
N PRO A 319 11.55 -8.69 45.68
CA PRO A 319 11.77 -9.45 46.93
C PRO A 319 11.27 -8.61 48.09
N ARG A 320 10.34 -9.17 48.88
CA ARG A 320 9.86 -8.52 50.09
C ARG A 320 11.09 -8.15 50.92
N ALA A 321 11.32 -6.86 51.13
CA ALA A 321 12.36 -6.38 52.00
C ALA A 321 12.20 -7.07 53.33
N ALA A 322 13.21 -7.89 53.71
CA ALA A 322 13.25 -8.55 55.00
C ALA A 322 13.17 -7.45 56.09
N GLY A 323 12.04 -7.35 56.75
CA GLY A 323 11.81 -6.37 57.79
C GLY A 323 12.89 -6.50 58.86
N LYS A 324 13.84 -5.58 58.88
CA LYS A 324 14.71 -5.41 60.04
C LYS A 324 13.83 -4.97 61.19
N SER A 325 13.52 -5.88 62.10
CA SER A 325 12.87 -5.56 63.36
C SER A 325 13.81 -4.66 64.19
N TRP A 326 13.49 -3.38 64.25
CA TRP A 326 14.21 -2.36 65.04
C TRP A 326 13.65 -2.20 66.45
N TRP A 327 13.09 -3.26 67.03
CA TRP A 327 12.66 -3.18 68.41
C TRP A 327 13.20 -4.38 69.19
N ARG A 328 14.45 -4.25 69.63
CA ARG A 328 14.95 -4.87 70.88
C ARG A 328 16.19 -4.09 71.36
N ARG A 329 16.02 -3.06 72.09
CA ARG A 329 16.57 -2.81 73.45
C ARG A 329 16.12 -1.45 73.96
#